data_a9ddd5b35b976c6da9219265d3db452e
#
_entry.id   a9ddd5b35b976c6da9219265d3db452e
#
_cell.length_a   1.000
_cell.length_b   1.000
_cell.length_c   1.000
_cell.angle_alpha   90.00
_cell.angle_beta   90.00
_cell.angle_gamma   90.00
#
_symmetry.space_group_name_H-M   'P 1'
#
loop_
_entity.id
_entity.type
_entity.pdbx_description
1 polymer ?
#
loop_
_entity_poly.entity_id
_entity_poly.type
_entity_poly.pdbx_seq_one_letter_code
_entity_poly.pdbx_strand_id
1 'polypeptide(L)'
;TYFAVKKVVASLIKKKIVPIVIGGSQDLTYALYRAYDELEQMVNLVSIDNKFDFGKENESVSATSYLTKIIIDEPNNLFNYCNIGYQTYFNSQEEIDLIEKLYFDAYRLGEVSNNIAISEPVFRDADLVSIDLNSVKSSDSGNFILFQPNGFNGKEICSLSRYAGISDKVSSFGIFNHNNSVQ
;
A
#
# COMPACT_ATOMS: atom_id res chain seq x y z
N THR A 1 -19.05 -2.50 -2.09
CA THR A 1 -18.04 -1.42 -2.30
C THR A 1 -16.92 -1.90 -3.22
N TYR A 2 -16.21 -3.01 -2.92
CA TYR A 2 -15.06 -3.51 -3.71
C TYR A 2 -15.36 -3.67 -5.21
N PHE A 3 -16.49 -4.28 -5.55
CA PHE A 3 -16.88 -4.46 -6.96
C PHE A 3 -16.98 -3.14 -7.72
N ALA A 4 -17.58 -2.12 -7.11
CA ALA A 4 -17.73 -0.80 -7.76
C ALA A 4 -16.36 -0.14 -7.95
N VAL A 5 -15.49 -0.15 -6.92
CA VAL A 5 -14.11 0.39 -7.00
C VAL A 5 -13.32 -0.34 -8.09
N LYS A 6 -13.32 -1.69 -8.08
CA LYS A 6 -12.66 -2.52 -9.10
C LYS A 6 -13.08 -2.09 -10.52
N LYS A 7 -14.38 -1.98 -10.78
CA LYS A 7 -14.91 -1.65 -12.13
C LYS A 7 -14.52 -0.24 -12.58
N VAL A 8 -14.62 0.75 -11.70
CA VAL A 8 -14.25 2.14 -12.01
C VAL A 8 -12.77 2.24 -12.29
N VAL A 9 -11.93 1.69 -11.40
CA VAL A 9 -10.47 1.72 -11.52
C VAL A 9 -10.02 1.02 -12.80
N ALA A 10 -10.52 -0.19 -13.11
CA ALA A 10 -10.21 -0.90 -14.35
C ALA A 10 -10.60 -0.08 -15.60
N SER A 11 -11.76 0.57 -15.57
CA SER A 11 -12.22 1.42 -16.68
C SER A 11 -11.31 2.64 -16.90
N LEU A 12 -10.79 3.24 -15.84
CA LEU A 12 -9.87 4.39 -15.92
C LEU A 12 -8.50 3.97 -16.43
N ILE A 13 -7.94 2.89 -15.91
CA ILE A 13 -6.63 2.36 -16.35
C ILE A 13 -6.68 1.99 -17.84
N LYS A 14 -7.73 1.32 -18.32
CA LYS A 14 -7.93 1.02 -19.75
C LYS A 14 -7.89 2.27 -20.64
N LYS A 15 -8.28 3.42 -20.09
CA LYS A 15 -8.22 4.72 -20.78
C LYS A 15 -6.89 5.45 -20.58
N LYS A 16 -5.90 4.81 -19.96
CA LYS A 16 -4.61 5.41 -19.60
C LYS A 16 -4.75 6.61 -18.64
N ILE A 17 -5.76 6.57 -17.78
CA ILE A 17 -5.97 7.55 -16.71
C ILE A 17 -5.53 6.88 -15.42
N VAL A 18 -4.67 7.54 -14.65
CA VAL A 18 -4.24 7.07 -13.32
C VAL A 18 -5.28 7.45 -12.28
N PRO A 19 -6.10 6.51 -11.77
CA PRO A 19 -7.02 6.82 -10.68
C PRO A 19 -6.25 7.06 -9.38
N ILE A 20 -6.65 8.09 -8.66
CA ILE A 20 -6.22 8.35 -7.28
C ILE A 20 -7.43 8.13 -6.38
N VAL A 21 -7.38 7.09 -5.55
CA VAL A 21 -8.44 6.75 -4.60
C VAL A 21 -8.06 7.29 -3.22
N ILE A 22 -8.89 8.18 -2.68
CA ILE A 22 -8.65 8.80 -1.37
C ILE A 22 -9.79 8.43 -0.42
N GLY A 23 -9.43 7.89 0.72
CA GLY A 23 -10.34 7.58 1.82
C GLY A 23 -10.79 6.14 1.88
N GLY A 24 -11.55 5.83 2.93
CA GLY A 24 -11.84 4.48 3.36
C GLY A 24 -10.66 3.83 4.07
N SER A 25 -10.82 2.57 4.43
CA SER A 25 -9.76 1.76 5.02
C SER A 25 -8.89 1.12 3.93
N GLN A 26 -7.71 0.69 4.30
CA GLN A 26 -6.69 0.21 3.36
C GLN A 26 -7.07 -1.11 2.66
N ASP A 27 -8.09 -1.81 3.13
CA ASP A 27 -8.68 -2.95 2.43
C ASP A 27 -9.12 -2.64 0.98
N LEU A 28 -9.36 -1.37 0.66
CA LEU A 28 -9.61 -0.93 -0.72
C LEU A 28 -8.42 -1.17 -1.66
N THR A 29 -7.19 -1.34 -1.13
CA THR A 29 -6.03 -1.79 -1.91
C THR A 29 -6.32 -3.13 -2.61
N TYR A 30 -7.05 -4.04 -1.95
CA TYR A 30 -7.51 -5.27 -2.58
C TYR A 30 -8.39 -4.99 -3.81
N ALA A 31 -9.31 -4.02 -3.72
CA ALA A 31 -10.17 -3.67 -4.85
C ALA A 31 -9.40 -3.03 -6.02
N LEU A 32 -8.38 -2.20 -5.70
CA LEU A 32 -7.49 -1.63 -6.71
C LEU A 32 -6.69 -2.73 -7.40
N TYR A 33 -6.10 -3.66 -6.64
CA TYR A 33 -5.37 -4.80 -7.18
C TYR A 33 -6.26 -5.67 -8.08
N ARG A 34 -7.48 -5.99 -7.63
CA ARG A 34 -8.43 -6.80 -8.41
C ARG A 34 -8.90 -6.11 -9.71
N ALA A 35 -8.69 -4.80 -9.87
CA ALA A 35 -8.98 -4.11 -11.13
C ALA A 35 -8.08 -4.60 -12.27
N TYR A 36 -6.86 -5.05 -11.97
CA TYR A 36 -5.90 -5.57 -12.93
C TYR A 36 -6.28 -6.95 -13.49
N ASP A 37 -7.19 -7.69 -12.85
CA ASP A 37 -7.74 -8.93 -13.42
C ASP A 37 -8.37 -8.71 -14.79
N GLU A 38 -9.02 -7.55 -14.99
CA GLU A 38 -9.66 -7.19 -16.26
C GLU A 38 -8.67 -6.69 -17.31
N LEU A 39 -7.41 -6.51 -16.93
CA LEU A 39 -6.33 -6.04 -17.79
C LEU A 39 -5.38 -7.17 -18.19
N GLU A 40 -5.55 -8.36 -17.58
CA GLU A 40 -4.64 -9.51 -17.74
C GLU A 40 -3.16 -9.12 -17.51
N GLN A 41 -2.94 -8.23 -16.53
CA GLN A 41 -1.65 -7.65 -16.23
C GLN A 41 -1.13 -8.12 -14.89
N MET A 42 0.14 -8.53 -14.85
CA MET A 42 0.88 -8.74 -13.59
C MET A 42 1.13 -7.41 -12.90
N VAL A 43 1.11 -7.41 -11.57
CA VAL A 43 1.11 -6.19 -10.74
C VAL A 43 2.30 -6.19 -9.78
N ASN A 44 3.07 -5.13 -9.81
CA ASN A 44 4.00 -4.76 -8.74
C ASN A 44 3.27 -3.83 -7.78
N LEU A 45 2.99 -4.33 -6.57
CA LEU A 45 2.33 -3.58 -5.51
C LEU A 45 3.37 -2.99 -4.55
N VAL A 46 3.34 -1.69 -4.37
CA VAL A 46 4.11 -0.99 -3.33
C VAL A 46 3.16 -0.47 -2.26
N SER A 47 3.36 -0.89 -1.02
CA SER A 47 2.63 -0.39 0.14
C SER A 47 3.54 0.48 1.01
N ILE A 48 3.12 1.71 1.30
CA ILE A 48 3.74 2.55 2.32
C ILE A 48 2.93 2.35 3.60
N ASP A 49 3.48 1.57 4.52
CA ASP A 49 2.75 1.07 5.66
C ASP A 49 3.67 0.70 6.82
N ASN A 50 3.19 0.82 8.05
CA ASN A 50 3.92 0.37 9.25
C ASN A 50 3.73 -1.11 9.56
N LYS A 51 2.82 -1.81 8.83
CA LYS A 51 2.48 -3.22 8.95
C LYS A 51 2.53 -3.93 7.61
N PHE A 52 2.53 -5.27 7.67
CA PHE A 52 2.40 -6.11 6.47
C PHE A 52 0.96 -6.50 6.16
N ASP A 53 0.06 -6.42 7.15
CA ASP A 53 -1.36 -6.74 7.04
C ASP A 53 -1.64 -8.16 6.55
N PHE A 54 -0.89 -9.10 7.09
CA PHE A 54 -1.17 -10.52 6.98
C PHE A 54 -2.25 -10.94 7.97
N GLY A 55 -3.42 -11.29 7.46
CA GLY A 55 -4.50 -11.91 8.23
C GLY A 55 -4.50 -13.42 8.10
N LYS A 56 -5.46 -14.06 8.76
CA LYS A 56 -5.69 -15.49 8.58
C LYS A 56 -6.35 -15.79 7.24
N GLU A 57 -6.04 -16.95 6.66
CA GLU A 57 -6.55 -17.37 5.35
C GLU A 57 -8.08 -17.30 5.24
N ASN A 58 -8.79 -17.69 6.30
CA ASN A 58 -10.25 -17.73 6.33
C ASN A 58 -10.93 -16.42 6.78
N GLU A 59 -10.17 -15.36 7.01
CA GLU A 59 -10.74 -14.05 7.36
C GLU A 59 -11.30 -13.35 6.12
N SER A 60 -12.33 -12.52 6.33
CA SER A 60 -12.80 -11.60 5.29
C SER A 60 -11.75 -10.52 5.02
N VAL A 61 -11.79 -9.93 3.83
CA VAL A 61 -10.91 -8.79 3.49
C VAL A 61 -11.12 -7.66 4.50
N SER A 62 -10.03 -7.20 5.08
CA SER A 62 -9.98 -6.07 6.03
C SER A 62 -8.68 -5.29 5.85
N ALA A 63 -8.57 -4.13 6.50
CA ALA A 63 -7.35 -3.32 6.48
C ALA A 63 -6.13 -4.04 7.06
N THR A 64 -6.32 -5.08 7.87
CA THR A 64 -5.24 -5.86 8.50
C THR A 64 -5.09 -7.27 7.90
N SER A 65 -5.75 -7.58 6.78
CA SER A 65 -5.71 -8.91 6.16
C SER A 65 -5.72 -8.90 4.64
N TYR A 66 -5.75 -7.71 4.02
CA TYR A 66 -5.90 -7.60 2.58
C TYR A 66 -4.75 -8.23 1.79
N LEU A 67 -3.52 -8.20 2.32
CA LEU A 67 -2.36 -8.76 1.63
C LEU A 67 -2.46 -10.29 1.51
N THR A 68 -2.89 -10.99 2.56
CA THR A 68 -3.16 -12.42 2.48
C THR A 68 -4.15 -12.74 1.36
N LYS A 69 -5.22 -11.97 1.23
CA LYS A 69 -6.21 -12.16 0.16
C LYS A 69 -5.64 -11.88 -1.24
N ILE A 70 -4.79 -10.88 -1.37
CA ILE A 70 -4.08 -10.62 -2.65
C ILE A 70 -3.23 -11.84 -3.06
N ILE A 71 -2.59 -12.51 -2.09
CA ILE A 71 -1.69 -13.63 -2.35
C ILE A 71 -2.44 -14.93 -2.66
N ILE A 72 -3.56 -15.20 -1.96
CA ILE A 72 -4.23 -16.50 -2.05
C ILE A 72 -5.41 -16.55 -3.04
N ASP A 73 -6.05 -15.39 -3.34
CA ASP A 73 -7.25 -15.38 -4.17
C ASP A 73 -6.88 -15.45 -5.66
N GLU A 74 -7.53 -16.35 -6.39
CA GLU A 74 -7.38 -16.50 -7.83
C GLU A 74 -8.28 -15.50 -8.63
N PRO A 75 -7.81 -15.05 -9.82
CA PRO A 75 -6.49 -15.25 -10.40
C PRO A 75 -5.41 -14.47 -9.65
N ASN A 76 -4.24 -15.07 -9.43
CA ASN A 76 -3.12 -14.39 -8.79
C ASN A 76 -2.27 -13.66 -9.86
N ASN A 77 -2.37 -12.34 -9.87
CA ASN A 77 -1.63 -11.47 -10.79
C ASN A 77 -0.51 -10.69 -10.06
N LEU A 78 -0.22 -11.02 -8.79
CA LEU A 78 0.85 -10.36 -8.04
C LEU A 78 2.21 -10.84 -8.57
N PHE A 79 2.98 -9.92 -9.16
CA PHE A 79 4.35 -10.19 -9.58
C PHE A 79 5.34 -9.96 -8.45
N ASN A 80 5.24 -8.82 -7.79
CA ASN A 80 6.06 -8.51 -6.62
C ASN A 80 5.28 -7.62 -5.64
N TYR A 81 5.65 -7.70 -4.37
CA TYR A 81 5.18 -6.83 -3.30
C TYR A 81 6.37 -6.20 -2.61
N CYS A 82 6.25 -4.91 -2.34
CA CYS A 82 7.23 -4.18 -1.54
C CYS A 82 6.54 -3.36 -0.45
N ASN A 83 6.96 -3.53 0.79
CA ASN A 83 6.54 -2.67 1.89
C ASN A 83 7.61 -1.63 2.20
N ILE A 84 7.21 -0.37 2.31
CA ILE A 84 8.08 0.75 2.67
C ILE A 84 7.59 1.35 4.00
N GLY A 85 8.39 1.23 5.04
CA GLY A 85 8.11 1.86 6.32
C GLY A 85 7.68 0.93 7.43
N TYR A 86 7.78 -0.41 7.24
CA TYR A 86 7.39 -1.33 8.31
C TYR A 86 8.17 -1.08 9.61
N GLN A 87 7.50 -1.37 10.72
CA GLN A 87 8.08 -1.23 12.05
C GLN A 87 7.99 -2.57 12.77
N THR A 88 9.13 -3.09 13.23
CA THR A 88 9.23 -4.45 13.78
C THR A 88 8.33 -4.72 14.98
N TYR A 89 8.00 -3.70 15.76
CA TYR A 89 7.11 -3.86 16.92
C TYR A 89 5.62 -3.93 16.56
N PHE A 90 5.25 -3.68 15.30
CA PHE A 90 3.90 -3.87 14.79
C PHE A 90 3.71 -5.18 14.02
N ASN A 91 4.80 -5.88 13.72
CA ASN A 91 4.79 -7.09 12.92
C ASN A 91 5.41 -8.24 13.70
N SER A 92 4.79 -9.41 13.64
CA SER A 92 5.33 -10.61 14.27
C SER A 92 6.57 -11.12 13.53
N GLN A 93 7.37 -11.97 14.19
CA GLN A 93 8.51 -12.58 13.53
C GLN A 93 8.05 -13.49 12.38
N GLU A 94 6.92 -14.18 12.55
CA GLU A 94 6.34 -15.03 11.52
C GLU A 94 5.97 -14.25 10.25
N GLU A 95 5.47 -13.01 10.39
CA GLU A 95 5.16 -12.14 9.25
C GLU A 95 6.44 -11.68 8.54
N ILE A 96 7.47 -11.33 9.30
CA ILE A 96 8.79 -10.96 8.73
C ILE A 96 9.39 -12.15 7.96
N ASP A 97 9.39 -13.34 8.57
CA ASP A 97 9.87 -14.56 7.93
C ASP A 97 9.06 -14.92 6.68
N LEU A 98 7.76 -14.61 6.67
CA LEU A 98 6.89 -14.86 5.53
C LEU A 98 7.23 -13.93 4.34
N ILE A 99 7.50 -12.65 4.60
CA ILE A 99 7.98 -11.70 3.57
C ILE A 99 9.25 -12.25 2.90
N GLU A 100 10.21 -12.73 3.70
CA GLU A 100 11.45 -13.31 3.18
C GLU A 100 11.21 -14.58 2.37
N LYS A 101 10.36 -15.49 2.86
CA LYS A 101 10.00 -16.74 2.16
C LYS A 101 9.30 -16.52 0.82
N LEU A 102 8.51 -15.46 0.73
CA LEU A 102 7.81 -15.07 -0.50
C LEU A 102 8.71 -14.26 -1.46
N TYR A 103 9.95 -13.98 -1.06
CA TYR A 103 10.89 -13.13 -1.80
C TYR A 103 10.34 -11.72 -2.07
N PHE A 104 9.56 -11.19 -1.12
CA PHE A 104 9.05 -9.83 -1.16
C PHE A 104 10.05 -8.87 -0.55
N ASP A 105 10.01 -7.62 -1.00
CA ASP A 105 10.88 -6.58 -0.48
C ASP A 105 10.23 -5.87 0.70
N ALA A 106 11.02 -5.55 1.73
CA ALA A 106 10.56 -4.76 2.86
C ALA A 106 11.66 -3.83 3.37
N TYR A 107 11.35 -2.55 3.48
CA TYR A 107 12.25 -1.51 3.97
C TYR A 107 11.74 -0.96 5.29
N ARG A 108 12.59 -0.99 6.32
CA ARG A 108 12.25 -0.45 7.64
C ARG A 108 12.09 1.07 7.60
N LEU A 109 11.17 1.58 8.42
CA LEU A 109 10.98 3.03 8.57
C LEU A 109 12.30 3.78 8.79
N GLY A 110 13.14 3.33 9.75
CA GLY A 110 14.40 4.01 10.06
C GLY A 110 15.42 4.00 8.92
N GLU A 111 15.43 2.94 8.11
CA GLU A 111 16.28 2.85 6.92
C GLU A 111 15.87 3.87 5.87
N VAL A 112 14.59 3.93 5.55
CA VAL A 112 14.03 4.86 4.56
C VAL A 112 14.14 6.31 5.02
N SER A 113 13.85 6.59 6.31
CA SER A 113 13.97 7.94 6.86
C SER A 113 15.41 8.46 6.87
N ASN A 114 16.40 7.58 7.05
CA ASN A 114 17.82 7.96 6.96
C ASN A 114 18.26 8.23 5.52
N ASN A 115 17.69 7.55 4.54
CA ASN A 115 18.00 7.73 3.13
C ASN A 115 16.76 7.44 2.27
N ILE A 116 15.92 8.45 2.09
CA ILE A 116 14.67 8.32 1.32
C ILE A 116 14.90 7.88 -0.14
N ALA A 117 16.09 8.16 -0.69
CA ALA A 117 16.41 7.85 -2.08
C ALA A 117 16.49 6.33 -2.37
N ILE A 118 16.68 5.48 -1.37
CA ILE A 118 16.69 4.01 -1.55
C ILE A 118 15.34 3.48 -2.04
N SER A 119 14.25 4.20 -1.78
CA SER A 119 12.90 3.83 -2.21
C SER A 119 12.60 4.19 -3.66
N GLU A 120 13.36 5.12 -4.27
CA GLU A 120 13.06 5.60 -5.62
C GLU A 120 13.07 4.48 -6.67
N PRO A 121 14.05 3.55 -6.71
CA PRO A 121 14.03 2.44 -7.67
C PRO A 121 12.80 1.53 -7.54
N VAL A 122 12.27 1.37 -6.33
CA VAL A 122 11.07 0.55 -6.07
C VAL A 122 9.85 1.11 -6.81
N PHE A 123 9.69 2.44 -6.80
CA PHE A 123 8.56 3.09 -7.48
C PHE A 123 8.66 3.05 -9.00
N ARG A 124 9.85 2.92 -9.58
CA ARG A 124 10.01 2.83 -11.05
C ARG A 124 9.29 1.62 -11.64
N ASP A 125 9.22 0.54 -10.88
CA ASP A 125 8.61 -0.71 -11.33
C ASP A 125 7.19 -0.92 -10.78
N ALA A 126 6.71 -0.03 -9.90
CA ALA A 126 5.39 -0.12 -9.30
C ALA A 126 4.27 0.13 -10.31
N ASP A 127 3.23 -0.72 -10.27
CA ASP A 127 1.98 -0.52 -11.00
C ASP A 127 0.91 0.07 -10.09
N LEU A 128 0.82 -0.41 -8.86
CA LEU A 128 -0.11 0.02 -7.83
C LEU A 128 0.65 0.50 -6.60
N VAL A 129 0.35 1.72 -6.15
CA VAL A 129 0.88 2.27 -4.90
C VAL A 129 -0.26 2.47 -3.91
N SER A 130 -0.08 1.96 -2.68
CA SER A 130 -1.02 2.10 -1.57
C SER A 130 -0.34 2.78 -0.40
N ILE A 131 -0.93 3.85 0.13
CA ILE A 131 -0.44 4.57 1.30
C ILE A 131 -1.43 4.38 2.45
N ASP A 132 -0.96 3.80 3.56
CA ASP A 132 -1.64 3.88 4.85
C ASP A 132 -1.18 5.13 5.61
N LEU A 133 -2.10 6.06 5.90
CA LEU A 133 -1.79 7.24 6.69
C LEU A 133 -1.45 6.92 8.16
N ASN A 134 -1.68 5.70 8.63
CA ASN A 134 -1.15 5.23 9.91
C ASN A 134 0.38 5.02 9.90
N SER A 135 1.02 4.97 8.73
CA SER A 135 2.48 4.98 8.60
C SER A 135 3.10 6.37 8.81
N VAL A 136 2.28 7.41 8.85
CA VAL A 136 2.68 8.82 9.03
C VAL A 136 2.48 9.23 10.49
N LYS A 137 3.40 10.03 11.03
CA LYS A 137 3.24 10.59 12.39
C LYS A 137 1.91 11.31 12.55
N SER A 138 1.24 11.13 13.67
CA SER A 138 -0.04 11.77 13.94
C SER A 138 0.03 13.30 13.93
N SER A 139 1.18 13.87 14.29
CA SER A 139 1.43 15.32 14.19
C SER A 139 1.35 15.84 12.74
N ASP A 140 1.61 14.99 11.77
CA ASP A 140 1.70 15.35 10.34
C ASP A 140 0.47 14.87 9.57
N SER A 141 -0.09 13.70 9.92
CA SER A 141 -1.29 13.15 9.29
C SER A 141 -2.59 13.70 9.84
N GLY A 142 -2.57 14.30 11.05
CA GLY A 142 -3.79 14.71 11.75
C GLY A 142 -4.63 13.55 12.30
N ASN A 143 -4.14 12.33 12.23
CA ASN A 143 -4.83 11.16 12.79
C ASN A 143 -4.53 11.03 14.28
N PHE A 144 -5.49 11.44 15.13
CA PHE A 144 -5.37 11.36 16.59
C PHE A 144 -6.18 10.22 17.21
N ILE A 145 -6.95 9.48 16.43
CA ILE A 145 -7.73 8.33 16.92
C ILE A 145 -6.79 7.14 17.14
N LEU A 146 -5.93 6.85 16.16
CA LEU A 146 -4.84 5.89 16.28
C LEU A 146 -3.54 6.70 16.36
N PHE A 147 -3.21 7.18 17.56
CA PHE A 147 -2.05 8.03 17.75
C PHE A 147 -0.76 7.29 17.46
N GLN A 148 -0.04 7.75 16.44
CA GLN A 148 1.26 7.22 16.01
C GLN A 148 2.34 8.28 16.27
N PRO A 149 3.13 8.13 17.34
CA PRO A 149 4.21 9.07 17.65
C PRO A 149 5.41 8.90 16.71
N ASN A 150 5.58 7.70 16.15
CA ASN A 150 6.66 7.36 15.23
C ASN A 150 6.10 6.93 13.87
N GLY A 151 6.66 7.48 12.81
CA GLY A 151 6.22 7.26 11.42
C GLY A 151 6.93 8.22 10.48
N PHE A 152 6.62 8.19 9.21
CA PHE A 152 7.09 9.19 8.27
C PHE A 152 6.59 10.58 8.65
N ASN A 153 7.41 11.60 8.44
CA ASN A 153 6.95 12.99 8.52
C ASN A 153 6.33 13.45 7.19
N GLY A 154 5.69 14.62 7.19
CA GLY A 154 5.02 15.15 6.00
C GLY A 154 5.97 15.33 4.79
N LYS A 155 7.23 15.70 5.02
CA LYS A 155 8.22 15.84 3.94
C LYS A 155 8.59 14.49 3.33
N GLU A 156 8.78 13.48 4.17
CA GLU A 156 9.14 12.13 3.71
C GLU A 156 8.00 11.50 2.91
N ILE A 157 6.75 11.56 3.40
CA ILE A 157 5.61 10.99 2.68
C ILE A 157 5.35 11.71 1.35
N CYS A 158 5.54 13.05 1.29
CA CYS A 158 5.48 13.80 0.04
C CYS A 158 6.59 13.38 -0.93
N SER A 159 7.79 13.08 -0.45
CA SER A 159 8.90 12.61 -1.28
C SER A 159 8.62 11.23 -1.86
N LEU A 160 8.11 10.29 -1.06
CA LEU A 160 7.68 8.95 -1.50
C LEU A 160 6.56 9.05 -2.54
N SER A 161 5.55 9.88 -2.27
CA SER A 161 4.44 10.13 -3.22
C SER A 161 4.95 10.74 -4.53
N ARG A 162 5.96 11.62 -4.47
CA ARG A 162 6.58 12.19 -5.66
C ARG A 162 7.30 11.12 -6.48
N TYR A 163 8.02 10.18 -5.86
CA TYR A 163 8.66 9.08 -6.59
C TYR A 163 7.63 8.24 -7.33
N ALA A 164 6.49 7.93 -6.70
CA ALA A 164 5.38 7.27 -7.37
C ALA A 164 4.84 8.10 -8.54
N GLY A 165 4.68 9.42 -8.35
CA GLY A 165 4.11 10.32 -9.37
C GLY A 165 4.99 10.60 -10.58
N ILE A 166 6.32 10.41 -10.48
CA ILE A 166 7.25 10.53 -11.61
C ILE A 166 7.51 9.20 -12.32
N SER A 167 7.00 8.09 -11.79
CA SER A 167 7.10 6.78 -12.44
C SER A 167 6.16 6.71 -13.65
N ASP A 168 6.69 6.24 -14.78
CA ASP A 168 5.90 6.01 -15.99
C ASP A 168 5.02 4.74 -15.91
N LYS A 169 5.23 3.90 -14.90
CA LYS A 169 4.51 2.62 -14.72
C LYS A 169 3.32 2.70 -13.78
N VAL A 170 3.35 3.59 -12.78
CA VAL A 170 2.26 3.69 -11.80
C VAL A 170 0.95 4.01 -12.52
N SER A 171 0.03 3.07 -12.46
CA SER A 171 -1.26 3.13 -13.14
C SER A 171 -2.45 3.23 -12.19
N SER A 172 -2.25 3.03 -10.88
CA SER A 172 -3.23 3.36 -9.83
C SER A 172 -2.57 3.72 -8.50
N PHE A 173 -3.24 4.57 -7.72
CA PHE A 173 -2.72 5.12 -6.48
C PHE A 173 -3.82 5.21 -5.42
N GLY A 174 -3.54 4.78 -4.19
CA GLY A 174 -4.47 4.82 -3.07
C GLY A 174 -3.90 5.53 -1.85
N ILE A 175 -4.73 6.32 -1.15
CA ILE A 175 -4.41 6.95 0.15
C ILE A 175 -5.55 6.60 1.10
N PHE A 176 -5.24 5.86 2.16
CA PHE A 176 -6.22 5.24 3.04
C PHE A 176 -6.04 5.63 4.50
N ASN A 177 -7.04 5.25 5.30
CA ASN A 177 -7.07 5.50 6.73
C ASN A 177 -6.98 7.00 7.09
N HIS A 178 -7.48 7.87 6.19
CA HIS A 178 -7.62 9.28 6.51
C HIS A 178 -8.79 9.48 7.49
N ASN A 179 -8.50 10.05 8.63
CA ASN A 179 -9.48 10.26 9.69
C ASN A 179 -9.98 11.70 9.67
N ASN A 180 -11.19 11.91 9.16
CA ASN A 180 -11.84 13.22 9.06
C ASN A 180 -12.48 13.67 10.39
N SER A 181 -12.01 13.23 11.55
CA SER A 181 -12.52 13.73 12.82
C SER A 181 -12.02 15.16 13.11
N VAL A 182 -12.32 16.10 12.22
CA VAL A 182 -12.37 17.51 12.57
C VAL A 182 -13.75 17.76 13.14
N GLN A 183 -13.87 17.71 14.45
CA GLN A 183 -14.96 18.37 15.18
C GLN A 183 -14.56 19.81 15.48
#